data_a33c37178d80fd637424fb45940cb6ad
#
_entry.id   a33c37178d80fd637424fb45940cb6ad
#
_cell.length_a   1.000
_cell.length_b   1.000
_cell.length_c   1.000
_cell.angle_alpha   90.00
_cell.angle_beta   90.00
_cell.angle_gamma   90.00
#
_symmetry.space_group_name_H-M   'P 1'
#
loop_
_entity.id
_entity.type
_entity.pdbx_description
1 polymer ?
#
loop_
_entity_poly.entity_id
_entity_poly.type
_entity_poly.pdbx_seq_one_letter_code
_entity_poly.pdbx_strand_id
1 'polypeptide(L)'
;MKKKSFLIQSLIILFLSIGIVASFGIIPLPEYSTEINQELNGEIFYLVEIQSSNILPPAPDIVDQCIFKIDISKAITDEEKVICTSDLYQYSYDIYLNNTEIDENQNLVLRYWDNSSNSEMTLVINPENSEIKKVNNEDVSMGRSAYEVNSLGEKLLSSWDMREMSARSAGIFYQKNSNIIEIFNVEAPTNYYFESLRWSPDGNSIVALDTENEIIIFSKNKIHEPIKLNLSSSFSPQFEGDEKVIYQLIGWNN
;
A
#
# COMPACT_ATOMS: atom_id res chain seq x y z
N MET A 1 13.52 -46.95 44.41
CA MET A 1 13.78 -46.92 42.96
C MET A 1 12.72 -46.16 42.13
N LYS A 2 11.48 -45.92 42.58
CA LYS A 2 10.42 -45.23 41.79
C LYS A 2 10.62 -43.73 41.58
N LYS A 3 11.33 -43.00 42.46
CA LYS A 3 11.54 -41.54 42.32
C LYS A 3 12.49 -41.14 41.17
N LYS A 4 13.47 -41.96 40.81
CA LYS A 4 14.43 -41.67 39.71
C LYS A 4 13.76 -41.77 38.32
N SER A 5 12.81 -42.70 38.15
CA SER A 5 12.08 -42.87 36.88
C SER A 5 11.18 -41.69 36.55
N PHE A 6 10.55 -41.10 37.59
CA PHE A 6 9.65 -39.94 37.40
C PHE A 6 10.42 -38.68 36.96
N LEU A 7 11.62 -38.47 37.52
CA LEU A 7 12.45 -37.31 37.20
C LEU A 7 12.97 -37.37 35.73
N ILE A 8 13.34 -38.58 35.29
CA ILE A 8 13.80 -38.79 33.91
C ILE A 8 12.66 -38.59 32.90
N GLN A 9 11.45 -39.09 33.21
CA GLN A 9 10.30 -38.88 32.35
C GLN A 9 9.89 -37.41 32.26
N SER A 10 9.91 -36.65 33.37
CA SER A 10 9.65 -35.22 33.38
C SER A 10 10.67 -34.41 32.59
N LEU A 11 11.95 -34.82 32.65
CA LEU A 11 13.02 -34.17 31.89
C LEU A 11 12.85 -34.41 30.37
N ILE A 12 12.50 -35.63 29.95
CA ILE A 12 12.25 -35.97 28.54
C ILE A 12 11.06 -35.19 27.98
N ILE A 13 10.00 -35.04 28.75
CA ILE A 13 8.81 -34.25 28.33
C ILE A 13 9.19 -32.77 28.19
N LEU A 14 10.00 -32.24 29.12
CA LEU A 14 10.49 -30.86 29.04
C LEU A 14 11.37 -30.63 27.81
N PHE A 15 12.30 -31.53 27.50
CA PHE A 15 13.15 -31.45 26.31
C PHE A 15 12.35 -31.63 25.01
N LEU A 16 11.34 -32.49 24.97
CA LEU A 16 10.45 -32.63 23.83
C LEU A 16 9.59 -31.39 23.62
N SER A 17 9.07 -30.77 24.69
CA SER A 17 8.30 -29.53 24.57
C SER A 17 9.16 -28.34 24.12
N ILE A 18 10.41 -28.23 24.61
CA ILE A 18 11.37 -27.20 24.15
C ILE A 18 11.78 -27.47 22.69
N GLY A 19 12.00 -28.73 22.30
CA GLY A 19 12.31 -29.10 20.92
C GLY A 19 11.18 -28.82 19.93
N ILE A 20 9.93 -29.01 20.37
CA ILE A 20 8.76 -28.71 19.54
C ILE A 20 8.55 -27.17 19.38
N VAL A 21 8.78 -26.40 20.44
CA VAL A 21 8.70 -24.92 20.35
C VAL A 21 9.82 -24.34 19.49
N ALA A 22 11.00 -24.96 19.50
CA ALA A 22 12.13 -24.53 18.66
C ALA A 22 11.98 -24.91 17.17
N SER A 23 11.06 -25.81 16.83
CA SER A 23 10.83 -26.23 15.44
C SER A 23 9.73 -25.44 14.71
N PHE A 24 8.99 -24.58 15.39
CA PHE A 24 8.22 -23.52 14.73
C PHE A 24 9.18 -22.36 14.45
N GLY A 25 9.99 -22.51 13.40
CA GLY A 25 10.85 -21.44 12.93
C GLY A 25 10.01 -20.19 12.70
N ILE A 26 10.39 -19.09 13.35
CA ILE A 26 9.85 -17.78 13.03
C ILE A 26 10.29 -17.52 11.59
N ILE A 27 9.35 -17.45 10.67
CA ILE A 27 9.62 -17.05 9.29
C ILE A 27 9.91 -15.55 9.37
N PRO A 28 11.11 -15.10 8.98
CA PRO A 28 11.41 -13.66 8.97
C PRO A 28 10.61 -12.95 7.89
N LEU A 29 10.45 -11.65 8.05
CA LEU A 29 9.93 -10.79 6.97
C LEU A 29 10.91 -10.81 5.80
N PRO A 30 10.44 -10.69 4.55
CA PRO A 30 11.30 -10.54 3.39
C PRO A 30 12.18 -9.30 3.52
N GLU A 31 13.44 -9.41 3.12
CA GLU A 31 14.36 -8.27 3.04
C GLU A 31 14.43 -7.79 1.60
N TYR A 32 14.41 -6.47 1.40
CA TYR A 32 14.46 -5.83 0.10
C TYR A 32 15.65 -4.88 0.01
N SER A 33 16.19 -4.70 -1.20
CA SER A 33 17.20 -3.69 -1.46
C SER A 33 16.63 -2.28 -1.25
N THR A 34 17.43 -1.38 -0.72
CA THR A 34 17.11 0.05 -0.64
C THR A 34 17.88 0.87 -1.69
N GLU A 35 18.72 0.21 -2.51
CA GLU A 35 19.49 0.86 -3.55
C GLU A 35 18.70 0.86 -4.86
N ILE A 36 18.47 2.05 -5.42
CA ILE A 36 17.85 2.21 -6.73
C ILE A 36 18.94 2.04 -7.79
N ASN A 37 19.07 0.81 -8.32
CA ASN A 37 20.08 0.46 -9.31
C ASN A 37 19.54 0.43 -10.75
N GLN A 38 18.31 0.88 -10.97
CA GLN A 38 17.62 0.88 -12.26
C GLN A 38 17.11 2.28 -12.60
N GLU A 39 16.97 2.55 -13.88
CA GLU A 39 16.32 3.76 -14.37
C GLU A 39 14.80 3.62 -14.15
N LEU A 40 14.34 4.03 -12.98
CA LEU A 40 12.93 4.19 -12.67
C LEU A 40 12.54 5.64 -12.96
N ASN A 41 11.38 5.83 -13.56
CA ASN A 41 10.86 7.15 -13.89
C ASN A 41 9.43 7.30 -13.34
N GLY A 42 9.08 8.54 -13.01
CA GLY A 42 7.75 8.93 -12.61
C GLY A 42 7.59 9.14 -11.11
N GLU A 43 6.36 9.38 -10.73
CA GLU A 43 5.96 9.71 -9.36
C GLU A 43 4.98 8.67 -8.82
N ILE A 44 5.21 8.21 -7.61
CA ILE A 44 4.28 7.33 -6.88
C ILE A 44 3.47 8.20 -5.93
N PHE A 45 2.13 8.09 -6.03
CA PHE A 45 1.18 8.77 -5.16
C PHE A 45 0.62 7.79 -4.13
N TYR A 46 0.61 8.22 -2.89
CA TYR A 46 0.04 7.46 -1.79
C TYR A 46 -0.66 8.36 -0.78
N LEU A 47 -1.66 7.80 -0.15
CA LEU A 47 -2.43 8.41 0.91
C LEU A 47 -1.87 7.98 2.27
N VAL A 48 -1.79 8.93 3.19
CA VAL A 48 -1.57 8.70 4.61
C VAL A 48 -2.83 9.11 5.35
N GLU A 49 -3.43 8.17 6.06
CA GLU A 49 -4.61 8.40 6.89
C GLU A 49 -4.25 8.23 8.36
N ILE A 50 -4.66 9.19 9.17
CA ILE A 50 -4.48 9.19 10.61
C ILE A 50 -5.81 8.87 11.27
N GLN A 51 -5.85 7.77 12.01
CA GLN A 51 -7.03 7.33 12.76
C GLN A 51 -6.81 7.47 14.25
N SER A 52 -7.78 8.06 14.96
CA SER A 52 -7.79 8.07 16.42
C SER A 52 -8.21 6.71 16.98
N SER A 53 -7.44 6.16 17.92
CA SER A 53 -7.75 4.91 18.61
C SER A 53 -8.73 5.07 19.77
N ASN A 54 -9.10 6.32 20.12
CA ASN A 54 -9.83 6.64 21.33
C ASN A 54 -11.35 6.42 21.26
N ILE A 55 -11.87 5.82 20.19
CA ILE A 55 -13.31 5.69 19.98
C ILE A 55 -13.75 4.24 20.05
N LEU A 56 -14.80 4.03 20.87
CA LEU A 56 -15.51 2.76 20.95
C LEU A 56 -16.13 2.41 19.58
N PRO A 57 -16.04 1.14 19.14
CA PRO A 57 -16.60 0.72 17.85
C PRO A 57 -18.01 1.28 17.64
N PRO A 58 -18.38 1.70 16.35
CA PRO A 58 -18.10 0.89 15.17
C PRO A 58 -17.01 1.37 14.21
N ALA A 59 -16.52 2.60 14.29
CA ALA A 59 -15.47 3.05 13.37
C ALA A 59 -14.49 4.01 14.07
N PRO A 60 -13.19 3.95 13.80
CA PRO A 60 -12.24 4.96 14.24
C PRO A 60 -12.56 6.29 13.55
N ASP A 61 -12.43 7.41 14.27
CA ASP A 61 -12.51 8.72 13.64
C ASP A 61 -11.24 8.96 12.83
N ILE A 62 -11.43 9.34 11.58
CA ILE A 62 -10.36 9.83 10.74
C ILE A 62 -10.04 11.25 11.22
N VAL A 63 -8.81 11.43 11.70
CA VAL A 63 -8.33 12.74 12.19
C VAL A 63 -7.90 13.61 11.04
N ASP A 64 -7.12 13.05 10.10
CA ASP A 64 -6.67 13.72 8.89
C ASP A 64 -6.28 12.70 7.80
N GLN A 65 -6.29 13.16 6.56
CA GLN A 65 -5.82 12.42 5.40
C GLN A 65 -4.96 13.34 4.55
N CYS A 66 -3.78 12.89 4.13
CA CYS A 66 -2.91 13.64 3.23
C CYS A 66 -2.41 12.76 2.09
N ILE A 67 -2.35 13.32 0.90
CA ILE A 67 -1.71 12.69 -0.27
C ILE A 67 -0.30 13.21 -0.39
N PHE A 68 0.62 12.27 -0.57
CA PHE A 68 2.04 12.51 -0.84
C PHE A 68 2.42 11.95 -2.19
N LYS A 69 3.48 12.50 -2.78
CA LYS A 69 4.14 11.94 -3.95
C LYS A 69 5.63 11.70 -3.68
N ILE A 70 6.18 10.73 -4.37
CA ILE A 70 7.60 10.38 -4.35
C ILE A 70 8.09 10.36 -5.79
N ASP A 71 9.04 11.19 -6.14
CA ASP A 71 9.75 11.15 -7.42
C ASP A 71 10.85 10.08 -7.34
N ILE A 72 10.60 8.96 -8.03
CA ILE A 72 11.51 7.81 -8.02
C ILE A 72 12.65 7.91 -9.03
N SER A 73 12.67 8.95 -9.87
CA SER A 73 13.79 9.24 -10.78
C SER A 73 15.02 9.79 -10.04
N LYS A 74 14.82 10.25 -8.81
CA LYS A 74 15.88 10.80 -7.95
C LYS A 74 16.49 9.71 -7.07
N ALA A 75 17.80 9.73 -6.93
CA ALA A 75 18.53 8.79 -6.06
C ALA A 75 18.15 8.92 -4.56
N ILE A 76 17.56 10.04 -4.18
CA ILE A 76 17.01 10.31 -2.85
C ILE A 76 15.51 10.48 -3.06
N THR A 77 14.71 9.63 -2.44
CA THR A 77 13.25 9.71 -2.46
C THR A 77 12.81 10.83 -1.50
N ASP A 78 12.65 12.04 -2.04
CA ASP A 78 12.04 13.14 -1.30
C ASP A 78 10.52 13.01 -1.39
N GLU A 79 9.88 12.88 -0.24
CA GLU A 79 8.42 12.91 -0.14
C GLU A 79 7.94 14.36 -0.22
N GLU A 80 7.02 14.61 -1.11
CA GLU A 80 6.35 15.90 -1.25
C GLU A 80 4.87 15.76 -0.89
N LYS A 81 4.42 16.61 0.05
CA LYS A 81 3.00 16.70 0.36
C LYS A 81 2.26 17.40 -0.78
N VAL A 82 1.27 16.73 -1.35
CA VAL A 82 0.42 17.30 -2.41
C VAL A 82 -0.77 18.04 -1.83
N ILE A 83 -1.56 17.37 -0.98
CA ILE A 83 -2.78 17.94 -0.41
C ILE A 83 -3.23 17.17 0.84
N CYS A 84 -3.90 17.86 1.77
CA CYS A 84 -4.58 17.25 2.92
C CYS A 84 -6.08 17.58 2.91
N THR A 85 -6.88 16.82 3.67
CA THR A 85 -8.31 17.11 3.85
C THR A 85 -8.54 18.49 4.41
N SER A 86 -7.67 18.97 5.29
CA SER A 86 -7.71 20.33 5.84
C SER A 86 -7.64 21.42 4.76
N ASP A 87 -6.93 21.19 3.66
CA ASP A 87 -6.82 22.12 2.54
C ASP A 87 -8.14 22.21 1.72
N LEU A 88 -9.02 21.23 1.89
CA LEU A 88 -10.28 21.06 1.16
C LEU A 88 -11.52 21.55 1.93
N TYR A 89 -11.40 21.97 3.18
CA TYR A 89 -12.54 22.42 4.01
C TYR A 89 -13.34 23.57 3.41
N GLN A 90 -12.74 24.37 2.52
CA GLN A 90 -13.47 25.40 1.79
C GLN A 90 -14.51 24.85 0.78
N TYR A 91 -14.40 23.59 0.38
CA TYR A 91 -15.32 22.91 -0.54
C TYR A 91 -16.36 22.09 0.21
N SER A 92 -15.93 21.29 1.18
CA SER A 92 -16.78 20.51 2.08
C SER A 92 -15.98 19.98 3.26
N TYR A 93 -16.63 19.76 4.40
CA TYR A 93 -16.02 19.08 5.57
C TYR A 93 -16.10 17.54 5.46
N ASP A 94 -16.91 17.02 4.54
CA ASP A 94 -17.16 15.58 4.36
C ASP A 94 -16.35 15.01 3.18
N ILE A 95 -15.18 15.58 2.89
CA ILE A 95 -14.31 15.11 1.82
C ILE A 95 -13.33 14.07 2.41
N TYR A 96 -13.27 12.91 1.76
CA TYR A 96 -12.33 11.83 2.08
C TYR A 96 -11.44 11.55 0.87
N LEU A 97 -10.12 11.50 1.10
CA LEU A 97 -9.13 11.32 0.03
C LEU A 97 -8.92 9.86 -0.40
N ASN A 98 -9.51 8.89 0.30
CA ASN A 98 -9.36 7.46 0.01
C ASN A 98 -9.97 7.02 -1.35
N ASN A 99 -10.82 7.86 -1.95
CA ASN A 99 -11.40 7.63 -3.28
C ASN A 99 -10.73 8.46 -4.38
N THR A 100 -9.50 8.93 -4.15
CA THR A 100 -8.75 9.69 -5.15
C THR A 100 -8.20 8.77 -6.23
N GLU A 101 -8.36 9.19 -7.48
CA GLU A 101 -7.82 8.53 -8.67
C GLU A 101 -6.91 9.51 -9.43
N ILE A 102 -6.11 9.00 -10.37
CA ILE A 102 -5.30 9.82 -11.28
C ILE A 102 -5.97 9.79 -12.66
N ASP A 103 -6.17 10.94 -13.30
CA ASP A 103 -6.72 11.04 -14.64
C ASP A 103 -5.66 10.87 -15.75
N GLU A 104 -6.09 10.89 -17.01
CA GLU A 104 -5.21 10.79 -18.18
C GLU A 104 -4.24 11.98 -18.31
N ASN A 105 -4.55 13.12 -17.67
CA ASN A 105 -3.73 14.32 -17.65
C ASN A 105 -2.83 14.38 -16.40
N GLN A 106 -2.76 13.28 -15.63
CA GLN A 106 -1.94 13.15 -14.45
C GLN A 106 -2.38 14.01 -13.27
N ASN A 107 -3.64 14.44 -13.25
CA ASN A 107 -4.22 15.13 -12.11
C ASN A 107 -4.84 14.12 -11.14
N LEU A 108 -4.86 14.49 -9.86
CA LEU A 108 -5.64 13.78 -8.86
C LEU A 108 -7.11 14.16 -8.99
N VAL A 109 -7.99 13.18 -9.08
CA VAL A 109 -9.42 13.36 -9.24
C VAL A 109 -10.14 12.79 -8.03
N LEU A 110 -10.88 13.64 -7.35
CA LEU A 110 -11.61 13.30 -6.15
C LEU A 110 -13.09 13.59 -6.31
N ARG A 111 -13.93 12.59 -6.10
CA ARG A 111 -15.38 12.76 -6.07
C ARG A 111 -15.89 12.89 -4.65
N TYR A 112 -16.81 13.81 -4.44
CA TYR A 112 -17.43 14.01 -3.15
C TYR A 112 -18.89 14.44 -3.28
N TRP A 113 -19.66 14.23 -2.23
CA TRP A 113 -21.04 14.72 -2.17
C TRP A 113 -21.07 16.13 -1.60
N ASP A 114 -21.53 17.08 -2.40
CA ASP A 114 -21.71 18.47 -1.95
C ASP A 114 -23.11 18.63 -1.34
N ASN A 115 -23.18 18.69 -0.03
CA ASN A 115 -24.43 18.86 0.69
C ASN A 115 -25.14 20.20 0.37
N SER A 116 -24.41 21.23 -0.08
CA SER A 116 -24.99 22.55 -0.39
C SER A 116 -25.75 22.54 -1.71
N SER A 117 -25.27 21.84 -2.71
CA SER A 117 -25.90 21.66 -4.02
C SER A 117 -26.75 20.38 -4.10
N ASN A 118 -26.67 19.50 -3.09
CA ASN A 118 -27.27 18.18 -3.05
C ASN A 118 -26.92 17.35 -4.30
N SER A 119 -25.66 17.38 -4.70
CA SER A 119 -25.16 16.71 -5.90
C SER A 119 -23.73 16.19 -5.70
N GLU A 120 -23.38 15.18 -6.50
CA GLU A 120 -22.00 14.73 -6.58
C GLU A 120 -21.19 15.73 -7.41
N MET A 121 -20.03 16.10 -6.88
CA MET A 121 -19.09 17.04 -7.48
C MET A 121 -17.71 16.41 -7.57
N THR A 122 -16.88 16.93 -8.46
CA THR A 122 -15.50 16.47 -8.65
C THR A 122 -14.53 17.62 -8.41
N LEU A 123 -13.47 17.34 -7.65
CA LEU A 123 -12.29 18.19 -7.59
C LEU A 123 -11.20 17.57 -8.46
N VAL A 124 -10.59 18.38 -9.29
CA VAL A 124 -9.40 18.05 -10.07
C VAL A 124 -8.24 18.84 -9.47
N ILE A 125 -7.23 18.14 -9.01
CA ILE A 125 -6.09 18.69 -8.29
C ILE A 125 -4.85 18.45 -9.12
N ASN A 126 -4.17 19.53 -9.51
CA ASN A 126 -2.87 19.41 -10.17
C ASN A 126 -1.78 19.14 -9.12
N PRO A 127 -1.08 17.99 -9.17
CA PRO A 127 -0.11 17.63 -8.14
C PRO A 127 1.17 18.48 -8.16
N GLU A 128 1.45 19.17 -9.28
CA GLU A 128 2.66 19.99 -9.42
C GLU A 128 2.58 21.34 -8.70
N ASN A 129 1.39 21.92 -8.63
CA ASN A 129 1.20 23.26 -8.08
C ASN A 129 0.05 23.34 -7.07
N SER A 130 -0.57 22.20 -6.74
CA SER A 130 -1.72 22.07 -5.84
C SER A 130 -2.91 22.95 -6.25
N GLU A 131 -3.03 23.30 -7.54
CA GLU A 131 -4.19 24.02 -8.06
C GLU A 131 -5.41 23.12 -8.04
N ILE A 132 -6.51 23.60 -7.45
CA ILE A 132 -7.75 22.84 -7.31
C ILE A 132 -8.83 23.47 -8.19
N LYS A 133 -9.46 22.64 -9.04
CA LYS A 133 -10.59 23.02 -9.87
C LYS A 133 -11.81 22.19 -9.50
N LYS A 134 -12.92 22.86 -9.19
CA LYS A 134 -14.22 22.20 -9.04
C LYS A 134 -14.87 22.10 -10.43
N VAL A 135 -15.22 20.87 -10.82
CA VAL A 135 -15.80 20.58 -12.13
C VAL A 135 -17.08 19.74 -11.97
N ASN A 136 -17.93 19.74 -12.99
CA ASN A 136 -19.08 18.84 -13.02
C ASN A 136 -18.60 17.43 -13.40
N ASN A 137 -19.25 16.39 -12.88
CA ASN A 137 -18.87 15.01 -13.12
C ASN A 137 -18.87 14.60 -14.61
N GLU A 138 -19.71 15.26 -15.44
CA GLU A 138 -19.80 14.99 -16.87
C GLU A 138 -18.56 15.45 -17.66
N ASP A 139 -17.79 16.38 -17.10
CA ASP A 139 -16.63 16.99 -17.75
C ASP A 139 -15.31 16.27 -17.45
N VAL A 140 -15.34 15.26 -16.58
CA VAL A 140 -14.13 14.51 -16.19
C VAL A 140 -14.08 13.17 -16.94
N SER A 141 -13.17 13.08 -17.88
CA SER A 141 -12.76 11.77 -18.44
C SER A 141 -12.06 10.99 -17.34
N MET A 142 -12.80 10.11 -16.66
CA MET A 142 -12.21 9.18 -15.72
C MET A 142 -11.28 8.27 -16.52
N GLY A 143 -10.00 8.44 -16.29
CA GLY A 143 -9.06 7.37 -16.57
C GLY A 143 -9.65 6.11 -15.90
N ARG A 144 -9.84 5.04 -16.65
CA ARG A 144 -10.26 3.77 -16.04
C ARG A 144 -9.37 3.56 -14.84
N SER A 145 -9.89 2.94 -13.78
CA SER A 145 -9.08 2.46 -12.65
C SER A 145 -8.00 1.50 -13.17
N ALA A 146 -7.08 2.09 -13.93
CA ALA A 146 -6.15 1.44 -14.84
C ALA A 146 -4.98 0.80 -14.06
N TYR A 147 -5.00 0.95 -12.74
CA TYR A 147 -3.82 0.62 -11.95
C TYR A 147 -3.71 -0.86 -11.61
N GLU A 148 -4.82 -1.57 -11.61
CA GLU A 148 -4.82 -3.03 -11.49
C GLU A 148 -4.69 -3.72 -12.86
N VAL A 149 -5.10 -3.04 -13.95
CA VAL A 149 -5.05 -3.55 -15.32
C VAL A 149 -4.27 -2.57 -16.18
N ASN A 150 -3.12 -2.99 -16.71
CA ASN A 150 -2.31 -2.15 -17.59
C ASN A 150 -2.90 -2.02 -19.01
N SER A 151 -2.24 -1.21 -19.84
CA SER A 151 -2.64 -0.96 -21.24
C SER A 151 -2.66 -2.24 -22.12
N LEU A 152 -1.99 -3.30 -21.69
CA LEU A 152 -1.97 -4.61 -22.35
C LEU A 152 -3.10 -5.55 -21.88
N GLY A 153 -3.97 -5.08 -20.99
CA GLY A 153 -5.06 -5.86 -20.40
C GLY A 153 -4.59 -6.91 -19.38
N GLU A 154 -3.41 -6.74 -18.80
CA GLU A 154 -2.85 -7.61 -17.78
C GLU A 154 -3.30 -7.13 -16.40
N LYS A 155 -3.98 -8.00 -15.63
CA LYS A 155 -4.51 -7.69 -14.30
C LYS A 155 -3.54 -8.15 -13.22
N LEU A 156 -3.21 -7.27 -12.26
CA LEU A 156 -2.45 -7.61 -11.06
C LEU A 156 -3.29 -8.43 -10.08
N LEU A 157 -2.64 -9.33 -9.39
CA LEU A 157 -3.21 -10.18 -8.34
C LEU A 157 -2.18 -10.35 -7.23
N SER A 158 -2.60 -10.23 -5.99
CA SER A 158 -1.80 -10.65 -4.83
C SER A 158 -2.11 -12.10 -4.45
N SER A 159 -1.28 -12.71 -3.61
CA SER A 159 -1.56 -14.04 -3.04
C SER A 159 -2.88 -14.06 -2.25
N TRP A 160 -3.28 -12.92 -1.68
CA TRP A 160 -4.57 -12.74 -1.01
C TRP A 160 -5.75 -12.88 -1.97
N ASP A 161 -5.67 -12.27 -3.17
CA ASP A 161 -6.73 -12.33 -4.19
C ASP A 161 -6.93 -13.75 -4.71
N MET A 162 -5.87 -14.52 -4.80
CA MET A 162 -5.91 -15.87 -5.34
C MET A 162 -6.49 -16.89 -4.38
N ARG A 163 -6.74 -16.51 -3.11
CA ARG A 163 -7.22 -17.41 -2.05
C ARG A 163 -6.39 -18.70 -1.89
N GLU A 164 -5.24 -18.78 -2.51
CA GLU A 164 -4.25 -19.79 -2.25
C GLU A 164 -3.59 -19.49 -0.90
N MET A 165 -4.41 -19.62 0.12
CA MET A 165 -3.96 -19.62 1.50
C MET A 165 -3.18 -20.89 1.81
N SER A 166 -2.12 -21.17 1.11
CA SER A 166 -1.00 -21.78 1.78
C SER A 166 -0.46 -20.67 2.70
N ALA A 167 -0.82 -20.73 3.94
CA ALA A 167 -0.77 -19.69 4.98
C ALA A 167 0.63 -19.10 5.28
N ARG A 168 1.56 -19.06 4.34
CA ARG A 168 2.95 -18.68 4.53
C ARG A 168 3.63 -18.17 3.27
N SER A 169 2.91 -17.53 2.35
CA SER A 169 3.56 -16.91 1.19
C SER A 169 3.00 -15.53 0.88
N ALA A 170 3.89 -14.59 0.56
CA ALA A 170 3.55 -13.31 -0.02
C ALA A 170 3.93 -13.30 -1.50
N GLY A 171 2.97 -13.12 -2.38
CA GLY A 171 3.17 -13.22 -3.81
C GLY A 171 2.49 -12.11 -4.60
N ILE A 172 3.10 -11.76 -5.74
CA ILE A 172 2.59 -10.85 -6.76
C ILE A 172 2.54 -11.61 -8.07
N PHE A 173 1.40 -11.57 -8.72
CA PHE A 173 1.11 -12.26 -9.96
C PHE A 173 0.43 -11.28 -10.92
N TYR A 174 0.40 -11.62 -12.20
CA TYR A 174 -0.51 -10.97 -13.12
C TYR A 174 -1.24 -11.99 -13.99
N GLN A 175 -2.47 -11.68 -14.31
CA GLN A 175 -3.29 -12.47 -15.23
C GLN A 175 -3.23 -11.86 -16.62
N LYS A 176 -2.84 -12.69 -17.60
CA LYS A 176 -2.92 -12.37 -19.03
C LYS A 176 -3.80 -13.40 -19.71
N ASN A 177 -4.97 -12.98 -20.20
CA ASN A 177 -6.01 -13.88 -20.66
C ASN A 177 -6.42 -14.86 -19.53
N SER A 178 -6.22 -16.17 -19.74
CA SER A 178 -6.53 -17.20 -18.73
C SER A 178 -5.29 -17.69 -17.96
N ASN A 179 -4.11 -17.14 -18.24
CA ASN A 179 -2.87 -17.57 -17.61
C ASN A 179 -2.51 -16.65 -16.45
N ILE A 180 -2.12 -17.23 -15.32
CA ILE A 180 -1.56 -16.52 -14.18
C ILE A 180 -0.05 -16.69 -14.24
N ILE A 181 0.68 -15.58 -14.18
CA ILE A 181 2.13 -15.52 -14.28
C ILE A 181 2.67 -14.91 -12.99
N GLU A 182 3.59 -15.63 -12.35
CA GLU A 182 4.24 -15.20 -11.14
C GLU A 182 5.33 -14.17 -11.42
N ILE A 183 5.27 -13.03 -10.70
CA ILE A 183 6.32 -12.01 -10.70
C ILE A 183 7.23 -12.20 -9.50
N PHE A 184 6.64 -12.38 -8.33
CA PHE A 184 7.33 -12.52 -7.07
C PHE A 184 6.57 -13.47 -6.16
N ASN A 185 7.26 -14.32 -5.40
CA ASN A 185 6.64 -15.18 -4.42
C ASN A 185 7.69 -15.64 -3.41
N VAL A 186 7.45 -15.39 -2.14
CA VAL A 186 8.36 -15.77 -1.05
C VAL A 186 7.61 -16.37 0.11
N GLU A 187 8.29 -17.20 0.89
CA GLU A 187 7.78 -17.63 2.17
C GLU A 187 7.78 -16.44 3.14
N ALA A 188 6.63 -16.19 3.78
CA ALA A 188 6.44 -15.06 4.67
C ALA A 188 5.54 -15.44 5.85
N PRO A 189 5.55 -14.66 6.96
CA PRO A 189 4.59 -14.84 8.04
C PRO A 189 3.14 -14.76 7.54
N THR A 190 2.21 -15.43 8.22
CA THR A 190 0.80 -15.55 7.81
C THR A 190 0.06 -14.21 7.70
N ASN A 191 0.53 -13.20 8.43
CA ASN A 191 -0.02 -11.85 8.44
C ASN A 191 0.69 -10.89 7.49
N TYR A 192 1.71 -11.35 6.75
CA TYR A 192 2.43 -10.53 5.79
C TYR A 192 1.93 -10.83 4.37
N TYR A 193 1.42 -9.81 3.70
CA TYR A 193 0.96 -9.85 2.31
C TYR A 193 0.97 -8.44 1.70
N PHE A 194 0.76 -8.35 0.39
CA PHE A 194 0.65 -7.07 -0.31
C PHE A 194 -0.83 -6.64 -0.34
N GLU A 195 -1.14 -5.50 0.26
CA GLU A 195 -2.50 -4.96 0.38
C GLU A 195 -2.94 -4.23 -0.89
N SER A 196 -2.00 -3.58 -1.57
CA SER A 196 -2.30 -2.75 -2.73
C SER A 196 -1.21 -2.88 -3.78
N LEU A 197 -1.61 -3.01 -5.05
CA LEU A 197 -0.72 -3.19 -6.20
C LEU A 197 -1.10 -2.21 -7.30
N ARG A 198 -0.10 -1.57 -7.93
CA ARG A 198 -0.31 -0.68 -9.08
C ARG A 198 0.76 -0.92 -10.13
N TRP A 199 0.36 -0.90 -11.41
CA TRP A 199 1.30 -0.90 -12.52
C TRP A 199 2.01 0.44 -12.66
N SER A 200 3.26 0.41 -13.11
CA SER A 200 3.88 1.59 -13.71
C SER A 200 3.15 1.95 -15.01
N PRO A 201 3.20 3.21 -15.45
CA PRO A 201 2.54 3.66 -16.68
C PRO A 201 2.94 2.87 -17.92
N ASP A 202 4.20 2.44 -18.01
CA ASP A 202 4.73 1.62 -19.09
C ASP A 202 4.42 0.12 -18.97
N GLY A 203 3.86 -0.32 -17.82
CA GLY A 203 3.51 -1.71 -17.54
C GLY A 203 4.71 -2.64 -17.32
N ASN A 204 5.91 -2.11 -17.07
CA ASN A 204 7.12 -2.90 -16.87
C ASN A 204 7.50 -3.07 -15.40
N SER A 205 6.94 -2.27 -14.54
CA SER A 205 7.16 -2.33 -13.10
C SER A 205 5.84 -2.33 -12.32
N ILE A 206 5.90 -2.76 -11.08
CA ILE A 206 4.77 -2.79 -10.17
C ILE A 206 5.22 -2.11 -8.87
N VAL A 207 4.40 -1.22 -8.34
CA VAL A 207 4.53 -0.75 -6.98
C VAL A 207 3.54 -1.52 -6.09
N ALA A 208 4.00 -1.95 -4.95
CA ALA A 208 3.23 -2.66 -3.94
C ALA A 208 3.32 -1.95 -2.60
N LEU A 209 2.24 -1.97 -1.85
CA LEU A 209 2.20 -1.63 -0.43
C LEU A 209 1.95 -2.93 0.33
N ASP A 210 2.76 -3.21 1.34
CA ASP A 210 2.62 -4.38 2.18
C ASP A 210 1.94 -4.06 3.53
N THR A 211 1.69 -5.10 4.32
CA THR A 211 1.06 -4.99 5.65
C THR A 211 1.93 -4.31 6.71
N GLU A 212 3.21 -4.08 6.44
CA GLU A 212 4.11 -3.31 7.29
C GLU A 212 4.18 -1.82 6.88
N ASN A 213 3.31 -1.39 5.94
CA ASN A 213 3.27 -0.06 5.34
C ASN A 213 4.54 0.29 4.55
N GLU A 214 5.19 -0.71 3.96
CA GLU A 214 6.36 -0.51 3.14
C GLU A 214 5.98 -0.44 1.66
N ILE A 215 6.52 0.53 0.93
CA ILE A 215 6.34 0.65 -0.52
C ILE A 215 7.51 -0.03 -1.21
N ILE A 216 7.20 -1.05 -2.03
CA ILE A 216 8.19 -1.87 -2.71
C ILE A 216 7.93 -1.84 -4.22
N ILE A 217 9.00 -1.69 -5.02
CA ILE A 217 8.94 -1.72 -6.49
C ILE A 217 9.48 -3.04 -6.99
N PHE A 218 8.72 -3.69 -7.86
CA PHE A 218 9.06 -4.95 -8.51
C PHE A 218 9.19 -4.77 -10.01
N SER A 219 10.17 -5.43 -10.62
CA SER A 219 10.29 -5.55 -12.07
C SER A 219 9.45 -6.71 -12.60
N LYS A 220 8.56 -6.48 -13.56
CA LYS A 220 7.72 -7.51 -14.18
C LYS A 220 8.53 -8.68 -14.74
N ASN A 221 9.68 -8.40 -15.32
CA ASN A 221 10.53 -9.39 -15.97
C ASN A 221 11.56 -10.04 -15.05
N LYS A 222 11.49 -9.77 -13.73
CA LYS A 222 12.46 -10.27 -12.73
C LYS A 222 13.92 -9.91 -13.07
N ILE A 223 14.16 -8.84 -13.81
CA ILE A 223 15.51 -8.42 -14.23
C ILE A 223 16.26 -7.82 -13.05
N HIS A 224 15.53 -7.17 -12.15
CA HIS A 224 16.06 -6.47 -10.98
C HIS A 224 15.48 -7.04 -9.70
N GLU A 225 16.26 -6.96 -8.63
CA GLU A 225 15.76 -7.27 -7.29
C GLU A 225 14.70 -6.25 -6.87
N PRO A 226 13.72 -6.66 -6.05
CA PRO A 226 12.73 -5.73 -5.51
C PRO A 226 13.41 -4.61 -4.71
N ILE A 227 12.91 -3.39 -4.87
CA ILE A 227 13.45 -2.19 -4.21
C ILE A 227 12.42 -1.65 -3.23
N LYS A 228 12.82 -1.56 -1.96
CA LYS A 228 12.05 -0.89 -0.94
C LYS A 228 12.35 0.61 -0.96
N LEU A 229 11.30 1.43 -1.02
CA LEU A 229 11.44 2.87 -0.88
C LEU A 229 11.57 3.23 0.61
N ASN A 230 12.61 3.97 0.94
CA ASN A 230 12.75 4.54 2.27
C ASN A 230 11.86 5.78 2.35
N LEU A 231 10.66 5.62 2.94
CA LEU A 231 9.83 6.76 3.27
C LEU A 231 10.55 7.56 4.34
N SER A 232 10.73 8.86 4.11
CA SER A 232 11.36 9.70 5.12
C SER A 232 10.41 9.76 6.32
N SER A 233 10.95 9.54 7.51
CA SER A 233 10.21 9.66 8.77
C SER A 233 9.75 11.10 9.06
N SER A 234 9.87 12.01 8.09
CA SER A 234 9.45 13.40 8.20
C SER A 234 7.95 13.56 8.44
N PHE A 235 7.17 12.54 8.09
CA PHE A 235 5.76 12.44 8.45
C PHE A 235 5.54 11.43 9.58
N SER A 236 6.36 11.48 10.62
CA SER A 236 5.93 11.02 11.93
C SER A 236 5.22 12.21 12.57
N PRO A 237 3.89 12.33 12.47
CA PRO A 237 3.19 13.31 13.28
C PRO A 237 3.61 13.01 14.71
N GLN A 238 3.88 14.07 15.49
CA GLN A 238 4.10 13.93 16.92
C GLN A 238 2.74 13.58 17.52
N PHE A 239 2.39 12.28 17.45
CA PHE A 239 1.14 11.78 18.01
C PHE A 239 1.23 11.77 19.51
N GLU A 240 0.36 12.53 20.15
CA GLU A 240 0.07 12.41 21.55
C GLU A 240 -1.05 11.37 21.72
N GLY A 241 -0.71 10.07 21.65
CA GLY A 241 -1.70 9.03 21.95
C GLY A 241 -1.58 7.76 21.11
N ASP A 242 -2.60 6.91 21.20
CA ASP A 242 -2.72 5.63 20.49
C ASP A 242 -3.28 5.81 19.06
N GLU A 243 -2.75 6.73 18.26
CA GLU A 243 -3.17 6.95 16.88
C GLU A 243 -2.57 5.88 15.95
N LYS A 244 -3.35 5.47 14.96
CA LYS A 244 -2.92 4.53 13.93
C LYS A 244 -2.73 5.27 12.62
N VAL A 245 -1.60 5.03 11.95
CA VAL A 245 -1.33 5.52 10.60
C VAL A 245 -1.60 4.39 9.61
N ILE A 246 -2.38 4.70 8.58
CA ILE A 246 -2.70 3.78 7.49
C ILE A 246 -2.20 4.40 6.20
N TYR A 247 -1.53 3.59 5.38
CA TYR A 247 -1.07 3.97 4.05
C TYR A 247 -1.95 3.30 2.99
N GLN A 248 -2.13 3.97 1.85
CA GLN A 248 -2.84 3.42 0.69
C GLN A 248 -2.18 3.93 -0.58
N LEU A 249 -1.85 3.03 -1.51
CA LEU A 249 -1.38 3.43 -2.83
C LEU A 249 -2.53 4.02 -3.65
N ILE A 250 -2.31 5.21 -4.21
CA ILE A 250 -3.21 5.84 -5.17
C ILE A 250 -2.82 5.40 -6.57
N GLY A 251 -1.58 5.62 -6.98
CA GLY A 251 -1.13 5.26 -8.31
C GLY A 251 0.33 5.59 -8.58
N TRP A 252 0.73 5.32 -9.81
CA TRP A 252 2.05 5.64 -10.35
C TRP A 252 1.85 6.47 -11.63
N ASN A 253 2.56 7.56 -11.72
CA ASN A 253 2.49 8.54 -12.79
C ASN A 253 3.82 8.67 -13.55
N ASN A 254 3.80 9.21 -14.79
CA ASN A 254 5.01 9.48 -15.58
C ASN A 254 5.62 10.84 -15.25
#